data_2bb286905a564119a9043432be056689
#
_entry.id   2bb286905a564119a9043432be056689
#
_cell.length_a   1.000
_cell.length_b   1.000
_cell.length_c   1.000
_cell.angle_alpha   90.00
_cell.angle_beta   90.00
_cell.angle_gamma   90.00
#
_symmetry.space_group_name_H-M   'P 1'
#
loop_
_entity.id
_entity.type
_entity.pdbx_description
1 polymer ?
#
loop_
_entity_poly.entity_id
_entity_poly.type
_entity_poly.pdbx_seq_one_letter_code
_entity_poly.pdbx_strand_id
1 'polypeptide(L)'
;MGDIVLVEGDNVLDVSLTPIPPPVANLYGKVIDAETGYPLSGVKVTIDGLTDYTDASGNYGFTGLPPGSYTLTFEKDGYETLVR
;
A
#
# COMPACT_ATOMS: atom_id res chain seq x y z
N MET A 1 -8.64 6.76 -32.86
CA MET A 1 -7.60 6.05 -33.59
C MET A 1 -7.68 6.34 -35.07
N GLY A 2 -6.54 6.61 -35.68
CA GLY A 2 -6.48 6.87 -37.11
C GLY A 2 -6.36 5.61 -37.93
N ASP A 3 -6.71 5.72 -39.21
CA ASP A 3 -6.51 4.65 -40.17
C ASP A 3 -5.05 4.63 -40.64
N ILE A 4 -4.59 3.43 -40.99
CA ILE A 4 -3.28 3.26 -41.62
C ILE A 4 -3.45 3.25 -43.12
N VAL A 5 -2.73 4.12 -43.82
CA VAL A 5 -2.75 4.20 -45.27
C VAL A 5 -1.48 3.55 -45.81
N LEU A 6 -1.66 2.52 -46.63
CA LEU A 6 -0.55 1.83 -47.27
C LEU A 6 -0.28 2.42 -48.65
N VAL A 7 1.01 2.50 -49.02
CA VAL A 7 1.46 2.98 -50.31
C VAL A 7 2.24 1.88 -50.99
N GLU A 8 2.56 2.04 -52.28
CA GLU A 8 3.41 1.09 -53.00
C GLU A 8 4.80 1.03 -52.36
N GLY A 9 5.35 -0.17 -52.36
CA GLY A 9 6.65 -0.45 -51.78
C GLY A 9 6.50 -1.08 -50.38
N ASP A 10 7.58 -1.05 -49.62
CA ASP A 10 7.56 -1.60 -48.27
C ASP A 10 6.94 -0.64 -47.30
N ASN A 11 5.97 -1.13 -46.56
CA ASN A 11 5.29 -0.35 -45.51
C ASN A 11 5.68 -0.91 -44.16
N VAL A 12 6.34 -0.10 -43.35
CA VAL A 12 6.82 -0.50 -42.04
C VAL A 12 6.15 0.36 -40.96
N LEU A 13 5.56 -0.30 -39.99
CA LEU A 13 4.97 0.37 -38.82
C LEU A 13 5.59 -0.23 -37.57
N ASP A 14 6.51 0.51 -36.98
CA ASP A 14 7.13 0.14 -35.72
C ASP A 14 6.40 0.79 -34.56
N VAL A 15 6.06 -0.01 -33.58
CA VAL A 15 5.33 0.46 -32.40
C VAL A 15 6.07 0.00 -31.15
N SER A 16 6.28 0.93 -30.23
CA SER A 16 6.83 0.63 -28.93
C SER A 16 5.74 0.81 -27.88
N LEU A 17 5.56 -0.20 -27.07
CA LEU A 17 4.61 -0.15 -25.96
C LEU A 17 5.37 -0.01 -24.64
N THR A 18 4.92 0.93 -23.82
CA THR A 18 5.49 1.11 -22.48
C THR A 18 4.67 0.28 -21.50
N PRO A 19 5.31 -0.60 -20.73
CA PRO A 19 4.58 -1.37 -19.72
C PRO A 19 3.95 -0.42 -18.70
N ILE A 20 2.70 -0.71 -18.34
CA ILE A 20 2.03 -0.01 -17.26
C ILE A 20 2.55 -0.62 -15.95
N PRO A 21 3.16 0.16 -15.05
CA PRO A 21 3.60 -0.39 -13.79
C PRO A 21 2.41 -0.90 -12.99
N PRO A 22 2.56 -2.00 -12.22
CA PRO A 22 1.47 -2.49 -11.39
C PRO A 22 1.02 -1.39 -10.43
N PRO A 23 -0.29 -1.22 -10.21
CA PRO A 23 -0.74 -0.27 -9.22
C PRO A 23 -0.30 -0.70 -7.82
N VAL A 24 0.11 0.27 -7.01
CA VAL A 24 0.49 0.04 -5.62
C VAL A 24 -0.20 1.06 -4.73
N ALA A 25 -0.45 0.68 -3.50
CA ALA A 25 -1.00 1.55 -2.49
C ALA A 25 -0.08 1.58 -1.28
N ASN A 26 -0.07 2.71 -0.59
CA ASN A 26 0.64 2.86 0.66
C ASN A 26 -0.37 3.13 1.76
N LEU A 27 -0.13 2.54 2.93
CA LEU A 27 -0.96 2.75 4.11
C LEU A 27 -0.09 3.27 5.24
N TYR A 28 -0.47 4.41 5.78
CA TYR A 28 0.20 5.03 6.92
C TYR A 28 -0.82 5.33 8.00
N GLY A 29 -0.41 5.21 9.24
CA GLY A 29 -1.29 5.53 10.34
C GLY A 29 -0.54 5.80 11.63
N LYS A 30 -1.31 6.11 12.65
CA LYS A 30 -0.79 6.42 13.98
C LYS A 30 -1.66 5.71 15.02
N VAL A 31 -1.01 5.15 16.02
CA VAL A 31 -1.69 4.49 17.15
C VAL A 31 -1.49 5.34 18.40
N ILE A 32 -2.57 5.62 19.07
CA ILE A 32 -2.56 6.36 20.34
C ILE A 32 -3.26 5.54 21.43
N ASP A 33 -2.94 5.86 22.67
CA ASP A 33 -3.67 5.34 23.83
C ASP A 33 -5.04 6.02 23.90
N ALA A 34 -6.10 5.23 23.96
CA ALA A 34 -7.46 5.76 23.98
C ALA A 34 -7.79 6.57 25.25
N GLU A 35 -7.09 6.30 26.34
CA GLU A 35 -7.34 6.98 27.62
C GLU A 35 -6.51 8.25 27.79
N THR A 36 -5.26 8.24 27.34
CA THR A 36 -4.32 9.34 27.55
C THR A 36 -4.14 10.21 26.32
N GLY A 37 -4.37 9.66 25.12
CA GLY A 37 -4.11 10.34 23.84
C GLY A 37 -2.64 10.36 23.45
N TYR A 38 -1.75 9.74 24.22
CA TYR A 38 -0.33 9.68 23.89
C TYR A 38 -0.04 8.61 22.84
N PRO A 39 0.95 8.84 21.98
CA PRO A 39 1.33 7.84 20.99
C PRO A 39 1.86 6.57 21.65
N LEU A 40 1.53 5.42 21.05
CA LEU A 40 1.99 4.12 21.50
C LEU A 40 3.07 3.57 20.58
N SER A 41 4.24 3.31 21.13
CA SER A 41 5.32 2.64 20.41
C SER A 41 5.25 1.13 20.62
N GLY A 42 5.85 0.37 19.70
CA GLY A 42 5.95 -1.08 19.82
C GLY A 42 4.64 -1.82 19.65
N VAL A 43 3.63 -1.19 19.08
CA VAL A 43 2.37 -1.85 18.73
C VAL A 43 2.61 -2.70 17.49
N LYS A 44 2.27 -3.96 17.55
CA LYS A 44 2.35 -4.85 16.40
C LYS A 44 1.15 -4.61 15.49
N VAL A 45 1.42 -4.19 14.27
CA VAL A 45 0.41 -3.96 13.25
C VAL A 45 0.57 -5.02 12.18
N THR A 46 -0.46 -5.79 11.92
CA THR A 46 -0.44 -6.88 10.95
C THR A 46 -1.45 -6.62 9.85
N ILE A 47 -1.05 -6.79 8.60
CA ILE A 47 -1.90 -6.67 7.42
C ILE A 47 -1.46 -7.73 6.41
N ASP A 48 -2.39 -8.60 6.01
CA ASP A 48 -2.18 -9.59 4.93
C ASP A 48 -0.80 -10.28 4.99
N GLY A 49 -0.42 -10.78 6.17
CA GLY A 49 0.85 -11.48 6.35
C GLY A 49 2.06 -10.57 6.51
N LEU A 50 1.89 -9.26 6.41
CA LEU A 50 2.95 -8.29 6.66
C LEU A 50 2.81 -7.72 8.07
N THR A 51 3.93 -7.38 8.67
CA THR A 51 3.94 -6.84 10.04
C THR A 51 4.81 -5.59 10.10
N ASP A 52 4.33 -4.59 10.82
CA ASP A 52 5.11 -3.42 11.19
C ASP A 52 4.88 -3.12 12.67
N TYR A 53 5.81 -2.39 13.26
CA TYR A 53 5.72 -1.96 14.66
C TYR A 53 5.71 -0.45 14.70
N THR A 54 4.88 0.12 15.56
CA THR A 54 4.85 1.58 15.70
C THR A 54 6.16 2.09 16.30
N ASP A 55 6.58 3.26 15.84
CA ASP A 55 7.77 3.96 16.34
C ASP A 55 7.45 4.76 17.61
N ALA A 56 8.40 5.56 18.08
CA ALA A 56 8.24 6.36 19.29
C ALA A 56 7.11 7.39 19.18
N SER A 57 6.72 7.76 17.97
CA SER A 57 5.59 8.67 17.70
C SER A 57 4.30 7.93 17.41
N GLY A 58 4.29 6.60 17.51
CA GLY A 58 3.12 5.78 17.27
C GLY A 58 2.82 5.53 15.79
N ASN A 59 3.71 5.88 14.91
CA ASN A 59 3.49 5.76 13.47
C ASN A 59 3.80 4.35 12.96
N TYR A 60 2.99 3.88 12.00
CA TYR A 60 3.24 2.66 11.26
C TYR A 60 3.05 2.92 9.77
N GLY A 61 3.58 2.04 8.93
CA GLY A 61 3.42 2.18 7.50
C GLY A 61 3.67 0.89 6.74
N PHE A 62 2.90 0.72 5.66
CA PHE A 62 3.09 -0.35 4.69
C PHE A 62 3.11 0.25 3.31
N THR A 63 4.05 -0.15 2.49
CA THR A 63 4.22 0.40 1.14
C THR A 63 4.19 -0.72 0.11
N GLY A 64 3.83 -0.36 -1.12
CA GLY A 64 3.83 -1.29 -2.23
C GLY A 64 2.75 -2.35 -2.15
N LEU A 65 1.62 -2.07 -1.49
CA LEU A 65 0.52 -3.01 -1.38
C LEU A 65 -0.31 -3.03 -2.66
N PRO A 66 -0.76 -4.20 -3.12
CA PRO A 66 -1.80 -4.23 -4.16
C PRO A 66 -3.05 -3.50 -3.66
N PRO A 67 -3.72 -2.69 -4.52
CA PRO A 67 -4.98 -2.09 -4.12
C PRO A 67 -6.03 -3.14 -3.77
N GLY A 68 -6.83 -2.87 -2.76
CA GLY A 68 -7.87 -3.79 -2.32
C GLY A 68 -8.31 -3.50 -0.90
N SER A 69 -9.11 -4.40 -0.37
CA SER A 69 -9.58 -4.34 1.01
C SER A 69 -8.67 -5.17 1.90
N TYR A 70 -8.31 -4.61 3.04
CA TYR A 70 -7.42 -5.27 3.99
C TYR A 70 -7.99 -5.19 5.40
N THR A 71 -7.68 -6.20 6.20
CA THR A 71 -7.95 -6.19 7.63
C THR A 71 -6.65 -5.95 8.37
N LEU A 72 -6.65 -4.96 9.25
CA LEU A 72 -5.51 -4.64 10.11
C LEU A 72 -5.77 -5.15 11.52
N THR A 73 -4.74 -5.71 12.12
CA THR A 73 -4.78 -6.14 13.51
C THR A 73 -3.71 -5.39 14.29
N PHE A 74 -4.11 -4.81 15.42
CA PHE A 74 -3.23 -4.03 16.30
C PHE A 74 -3.12 -4.73 17.63
N GLU A 75 -1.92 -5.06 18.06
CA GLU A 75 -1.68 -5.82 19.28
C GLU A 75 -0.57 -5.19 20.10
N LYS A 76 -0.78 -5.07 21.41
CA LYS A 76 0.25 -4.66 22.36
C LYS A 76 -0.10 -5.22 23.72
N ASP A 77 0.94 -5.70 24.46
CA ASP A 77 0.76 -6.18 25.81
C ASP A 77 0.14 -5.10 26.70
N GLY A 78 -0.85 -5.48 27.47
CA GLY A 78 -1.58 -4.56 28.34
C GLY A 78 -2.71 -3.80 27.67
N TYR A 79 -2.96 -4.06 26.39
CA TYR A 79 -4.02 -3.44 25.62
C TYR A 79 -4.87 -4.51 24.92
N GLU A 80 -6.12 -4.18 24.71
CA GLU A 80 -7.02 -5.04 23.94
C GLU A 80 -6.62 -5.05 22.49
N THR A 81 -6.70 -6.21 21.85
CA THR A 81 -6.46 -6.34 20.41
C THR A 81 -7.54 -5.63 19.63
N LEU A 82 -7.16 -4.81 18.67
CA LEU A 82 -8.07 -4.08 17.79
C LEU A 82 -7.96 -4.60 16.37
N VAL A 83 -9.11 -4.87 15.75
CA VAL A 83 -9.18 -5.29 14.34
C VAL A 83 -10.01 -4.26 13.58
N ARG A 84 -9.49 -3.82 12.44
CA ARG A 84 -10.13 -2.81 11.60
C ARG A 84 -10.32 -3.27 10.17
#